data_43e8bcc0fe105e057a009886bc5f00c4
#
_entry.id   43e8bcc0fe105e057a009886bc5f00c4
#
_cell.length_a   1.000
_cell.length_b   1.000
_cell.length_c   1.000
_cell.angle_alpha   90.00
_cell.angle_beta   90.00
_cell.angle_gamma   90.00
#
_symmetry.space_group_name_H-M   'P 1'
#
loop_
_entity.id
_entity.type
_entity.pdbx_description
1 polymer ?
#
loop_
_entity_poly.entity_id
_entity_poly.type
_entity_poly.pdbx_seq_one_letter_code
_entity_poly.pdbx_strand_id
1 'polypeptide(L)'
;MTEARAHRAAARLARHEHPAIDEAGLVAARHADRLLAAAREIGSERWVAYLDPLPDRLRDDDPTALRATATRSRAAYGVKDSIRDVLPESLTEPFLDSIDRLIRELNRARG
;
A
#
# COMPACT_ATOMS: atom_id res chain seq x y z
N MET A 1 24.02 1.41 -7.23
CA MET A 1 23.13 1.59 -8.41
C MET A 1 22.69 0.28 -8.97
N THR A 2 23.59 -0.64 -9.24
CA THR A 2 23.32 -1.97 -9.76
C THR A 2 22.46 -2.81 -8.83
N GLU A 3 22.70 -2.72 -7.52
CA GLU A 3 21.94 -3.48 -6.51
C GLU A 3 20.46 -3.07 -6.46
N ALA A 4 20.18 -1.78 -6.54
CA ALA A 4 18.80 -1.28 -6.54
C ALA A 4 18.03 -1.73 -7.79
N ARG A 5 18.71 -1.75 -8.95
CA ARG A 5 18.11 -2.24 -10.18
C ARG A 5 17.83 -3.74 -10.13
N ALA A 6 18.79 -4.50 -9.65
CA ALA A 6 18.65 -5.95 -9.52
C ALA A 6 17.55 -6.30 -8.55
N HIS A 7 17.45 -5.57 -7.43
CA HIS A 7 16.40 -5.76 -6.45
C HIS A 7 15.02 -5.48 -7.03
N ARG A 8 14.84 -4.38 -7.77
CA ARG A 8 13.57 -4.05 -8.41
C ARG A 8 13.19 -5.06 -9.50
N ALA A 9 14.15 -5.52 -10.27
CA ALA A 9 13.91 -6.54 -11.28
C ALA A 9 13.47 -7.87 -10.63
N ALA A 10 14.13 -8.29 -9.57
CA ALA A 10 13.78 -9.50 -8.84
C ALA A 10 12.39 -9.39 -8.21
N ALA A 11 12.04 -8.22 -7.64
CA ALA A 11 10.73 -7.98 -7.06
C ALA A 11 9.63 -8.07 -8.13
N ARG A 12 9.85 -7.50 -9.32
CA ARG A 12 8.91 -7.61 -10.44
C ARG A 12 8.70 -9.04 -10.89
N LEU A 13 9.77 -9.82 -11.01
CA LEU A 13 9.67 -11.23 -11.36
C LEU A 13 8.86 -11.99 -10.34
N ALA A 14 9.11 -11.76 -9.05
CA ALA A 14 8.36 -12.40 -7.97
C ALA A 14 6.88 -12.05 -8.04
N ARG A 15 6.53 -10.80 -8.36
CA ARG A 15 5.14 -10.38 -8.50
C ARG A 15 4.46 -11.00 -9.72
N HIS A 16 5.18 -11.15 -10.83
CA HIS A 16 4.65 -11.80 -12.03
C HIS A 16 4.27 -13.26 -11.78
N GLU A 17 4.93 -13.92 -10.85
CA GLU A 17 4.60 -15.28 -10.44
C GLU A 17 3.29 -15.36 -9.65
N HIS A 18 2.79 -14.21 -9.15
CA HIS A 18 1.58 -14.10 -8.36
C HIS A 18 0.67 -12.98 -8.88
N PRO A 19 -0.01 -13.21 -10.03
CA PRO A 19 -0.81 -12.15 -10.66
C PRO A 19 -1.90 -11.53 -9.77
N ALA A 20 -2.53 -12.33 -8.91
CA ALA A 20 -3.56 -11.83 -8.01
C ALA A 20 -2.98 -10.88 -6.95
N ILE A 21 -1.79 -11.19 -6.44
CA ILE A 21 -1.08 -10.32 -5.51
C ILE A 21 -0.67 -9.02 -6.22
N ASP A 22 -0.12 -9.14 -7.42
CA ASP A 22 0.30 -7.99 -8.20
C ASP A 22 -0.86 -7.04 -8.48
N GLU A 23 -1.98 -7.58 -8.94
CA GLU A 23 -3.18 -6.79 -9.19
C GLU A 23 -3.69 -6.10 -7.93
N ALA A 24 -3.78 -6.82 -6.82
CA ALA A 24 -4.24 -6.27 -5.55
C ALA A 24 -3.31 -5.15 -5.07
N GLY A 25 -1.99 -5.33 -5.23
CA GLY A 25 -1.01 -4.28 -4.90
C GLY A 25 -1.17 -3.03 -5.75
N LEU A 26 -1.41 -3.18 -7.05
CA LEU A 26 -1.61 -2.06 -7.97
C LEU A 26 -2.90 -1.30 -7.66
N VAL A 27 -3.98 -1.99 -7.31
CA VAL A 27 -5.24 -1.35 -6.89
C VAL A 27 -5.01 -0.55 -5.61
N ALA A 28 -4.36 -1.15 -4.62
CA ALA A 28 -4.05 -0.45 -3.36
C ALA A 28 -3.16 0.78 -3.62
N ALA A 29 -2.21 0.69 -4.54
CA ALA A 29 -1.34 1.81 -4.90
C ALA A 29 -2.14 3.00 -5.43
N ARG A 30 -3.13 2.74 -6.28
CA ARG A 30 -3.99 3.82 -6.82
C ARG A 30 -4.78 4.51 -5.72
N HIS A 31 -5.31 3.76 -4.76
CA HIS A 31 -6.00 4.36 -3.62
C HIS A 31 -5.03 5.13 -2.72
N ALA A 32 -3.82 4.63 -2.54
CA ALA A 32 -2.78 5.34 -1.79
C ALA A 32 -2.41 6.68 -2.46
N ASP A 33 -2.33 6.72 -3.80
CA ASP A 33 -2.11 7.97 -4.53
C ASP A 33 -3.18 9.01 -4.21
N ARG A 34 -4.45 8.59 -4.16
CA ARG A 34 -5.58 9.49 -3.87
C ARG A 34 -5.52 10.00 -2.43
N LEU A 35 -5.19 9.12 -1.47
CA LEU A 35 -5.03 9.52 -0.08
C LEU A 35 -3.89 10.53 0.08
N LEU A 36 -2.76 10.27 -0.57
CA LEU A 36 -1.61 11.17 -0.52
C LEU A 36 -1.95 12.54 -1.09
N ALA A 37 -2.63 12.58 -2.23
CA ALA A 37 -3.08 13.84 -2.83
C ALA A 37 -3.99 14.61 -1.89
N ALA A 38 -4.95 13.93 -1.25
CA ALA A 38 -5.86 14.55 -0.29
C ALA A 38 -5.12 15.08 0.95
N ALA A 39 -4.15 14.31 1.46
CA ALA A 39 -3.36 14.74 2.61
C ALA A 39 -2.54 15.99 2.28
N ARG A 40 -1.98 16.08 1.07
CA ARG A 40 -1.27 17.27 0.61
C ARG A 40 -2.19 18.47 0.49
N GLU A 41 -3.40 18.25 -0.03
CA GLU A 41 -4.39 19.31 -0.20
C GLU A 41 -4.81 19.94 1.12
N ILE A 42 -5.00 19.15 2.16
CA ILE A 42 -5.34 19.68 3.50
C ILE A 42 -4.11 20.13 4.32
N GLY A 43 -2.91 19.90 3.80
CA GLY A 43 -1.68 20.32 4.46
C GLY A 43 -1.31 19.51 5.69
N SER A 44 -1.72 18.25 5.77
CA SER A 44 -1.38 17.38 6.90
C SER A 44 0.02 16.82 6.76
N GLU A 45 1.01 17.46 7.36
CA GLU A 45 2.40 17.02 7.30
C GLU A 45 2.58 15.57 7.78
N ARG A 46 1.90 15.23 8.87
CA ARG A 46 1.95 13.88 9.44
C ARG A 46 1.49 12.82 8.42
N TRP A 47 0.32 13.03 7.82
CA TRP A 47 -0.24 12.03 6.90
C TRP A 47 0.47 12.04 5.55
N VAL A 48 0.97 13.19 5.10
CA VAL A 48 1.81 13.25 3.89
C VAL A 48 3.07 12.40 4.11
N ALA A 49 3.77 12.59 5.23
CA ALA A 49 4.98 11.81 5.52
C ALA A 49 4.69 10.30 5.60
N TYR A 50 3.59 9.92 6.20
CA TYR A 50 3.18 8.53 6.33
C TYR A 50 2.83 7.91 4.97
N LEU A 51 2.06 8.62 4.15
CA LEU A 51 1.52 8.12 2.89
C LEU A 51 2.52 8.20 1.73
N ASP A 52 3.47 9.12 1.79
CA ASP A 52 4.39 9.40 0.68
C ASP A 52 5.07 8.14 0.10
N PRO A 53 5.63 7.22 0.90
CA PRO A 53 6.29 6.04 0.34
C PRO A 53 5.34 4.92 -0.11
N LEU A 54 4.07 4.95 0.29
CA LEU A 54 3.15 3.83 0.09
C LEU A 54 2.85 3.50 -1.38
N PRO A 55 2.54 4.49 -2.25
CA PRO A 55 2.21 4.16 -3.64
C PRO A 55 3.30 3.38 -4.34
N ASP A 56 4.54 3.79 -4.21
CA ASP A 56 5.67 3.10 -4.86
C ASP A 56 5.92 1.72 -4.26
N ARG A 57 5.83 1.58 -2.96
CA ARG A 57 5.98 0.28 -2.30
C ARG A 57 4.90 -0.70 -2.73
N LEU A 58 3.66 -0.24 -2.79
CA LEU A 58 2.55 -1.08 -3.24
C LEU A 58 2.66 -1.50 -4.70
N ARG A 59 3.34 -0.70 -5.53
CA ARG A 59 3.59 -1.03 -6.94
C ARG A 59 4.77 -1.98 -7.12
N ASP A 60 5.85 -1.77 -6.38
CA ASP A 60 7.15 -2.31 -6.72
C ASP A 60 7.69 -3.37 -5.77
N ASP A 61 7.21 -3.44 -4.53
CA ASP A 61 7.72 -4.40 -3.55
C ASP A 61 7.38 -5.85 -3.94
N ASP A 62 8.27 -6.75 -3.58
CA ASP A 62 8.01 -8.19 -3.70
C ASP A 62 6.93 -8.63 -2.70
N PRO A 63 6.38 -9.85 -2.82
CA PRO A 63 5.30 -10.30 -1.91
C PRO A 63 5.64 -10.23 -0.43
N THR A 64 6.89 -10.49 -0.04
CA THR A 64 7.31 -10.42 1.36
C THR A 64 7.27 -8.99 1.88
N ALA A 65 7.84 -8.05 1.13
CA ALA A 65 7.82 -6.63 1.48
C ALA A 65 6.40 -6.05 1.42
N LEU A 66 5.57 -6.51 0.47
CA LEU A 66 4.16 -6.12 0.38
C LEU A 66 3.39 -6.49 1.65
N ARG A 67 3.66 -7.65 2.24
CA ARG A 67 3.01 -8.04 3.48
C ARG A 67 3.30 -7.05 4.61
N ALA A 68 4.55 -6.66 4.76
CA ALA A 68 4.93 -5.67 5.77
C ALA A 68 4.26 -4.32 5.51
N THR A 69 4.24 -3.89 4.25
CA THR A 69 3.60 -2.63 3.85
C THR A 69 2.09 -2.66 4.09
N ALA A 70 1.42 -3.75 3.75
CA ALA A 70 -0.03 -3.91 3.96
C ALA A 70 -0.37 -3.89 5.44
N THR A 71 0.38 -4.60 6.27
CA THR A 71 0.19 -4.64 7.72
C THR A 71 0.35 -3.24 8.33
N ARG A 72 1.39 -2.53 7.91
CA ARG A 72 1.63 -1.16 8.35
C ARG A 72 0.51 -0.21 7.92
N SER A 73 0.03 -0.36 6.67
CA SER A 73 -1.06 0.47 6.14
C SER A 73 -2.35 0.27 6.94
N ARG A 74 -2.63 -0.96 7.33
CA ARG A 74 -3.81 -1.27 8.14
C ARG A 74 -3.73 -0.61 9.52
N ALA A 75 -2.54 -0.47 10.08
CA ALA A 75 -2.32 0.17 11.37
C ALA A 75 -2.73 1.65 11.40
N ALA A 76 -2.83 2.31 10.23
CA ALA A 76 -3.32 3.70 10.13
C ALA A 76 -4.80 3.83 10.54
N TYR A 77 -5.52 2.73 10.65
CA TYR A 77 -6.95 2.68 10.99
C TYR A 77 -7.20 2.34 12.47
N GLY A 78 -6.26 2.72 13.34
CA GLY A 78 -6.39 2.49 14.78
C GLY A 78 -7.52 3.28 15.42
N VAL A 79 -7.79 3.00 16.70
CA VAL A 79 -8.89 3.61 17.46
C VAL A 79 -8.69 5.09 17.71
N LYS A 80 -7.44 5.53 17.84
CA LYS A 80 -7.07 6.94 18.08
C LYS A 80 -6.15 7.45 16.98
N ASP A 81 -6.30 8.72 16.64
CA ASP A 81 -5.48 9.37 15.62
C ASP A 81 -5.46 8.61 14.30
N SER A 82 -6.62 8.08 13.95
CA SER A 82 -6.82 7.32 12.73
C SER A 82 -6.82 8.24 11.51
N ILE A 83 -6.41 7.69 10.37
CA ILE A 83 -6.55 8.36 9.09
C ILE A 83 -8.01 8.74 8.80
N ARG A 84 -8.97 7.97 9.35
CA ARG A 84 -10.41 8.25 9.24
C ARG A 84 -10.81 9.57 9.87
N ASP A 85 -10.06 10.06 10.84
CA ASP A 85 -10.36 11.31 11.54
C ASP A 85 -9.95 12.54 10.72
N VAL A 86 -9.08 12.36 9.72
CA VAL A 86 -8.46 13.45 8.97
C VAL A 86 -8.89 13.47 7.51
N LEU A 87 -9.05 12.32 6.89
CA LEU A 87 -9.39 12.20 5.46
C LEU A 87 -10.82 11.65 5.26
N PRO A 88 -11.47 12.00 4.13
CA PRO A 88 -12.84 11.58 3.87
C PRO A 88 -13.01 10.07 3.79
N GLU A 89 -14.13 9.58 4.28
CA GLU A 89 -14.51 8.17 4.22
C GLU A 89 -14.47 7.62 2.79
N SER A 90 -14.89 8.43 1.82
CA SER A 90 -14.88 8.05 0.41
C SER A 90 -13.48 7.70 -0.12
N LEU A 91 -12.42 8.12 0.58
CA LEU A 91 -11.04 7.81 0.25
C LEU A 91 -10.44 6.78 1.19
N THR A 92 -10.75 6.86 2.48
CA THR A 92 -10.14 5.97 3.48
C THR A 92 -10.68 4.55 3.41
N GLU A 93 -11.98 4.37 3.21
CA GLU A 93 -12.56 3.03 3.20
C GLU A 93 -12.19 2.20 1.97
N PRO A 94 -12.18 2.74 0.74
CA PRO A 94 -11.70 1.98 -0.40
C PRO A 94 -10.24 1.55 -0.28
N PHE A 95 -9.39 2.37 0.31
CA PHE A 95 -8.00 1.98 0.55
C PHE A 95 -7.92 0.81 1.55
N LEU A 96 -8.65 0.89 2.66
CA LEU A 96 -8.69 -0.19 3.64
C LEU A 96 -9.16 -1.50 2.99
N ASP A 97 -10.23 -1.45 2.20
CA ASP A 97 -10.75 -2.61 1.49
C ASP A 97 -9.69 -3.21 0.56
N SER A 98 -8.95 -2.37 -0.15
CA SER A 98 -7.89 -2.81 -1.05
C SER A 98 -6.72 -3.46 -0.30
N ILE A 99 -6.38 -2.92 0.87
CA ILE A 99 -5.33 -3.50 1.73
C ILE A 99 -5.79 -4.86 2.28
N ASP A 100 -7.03 -4.98 2.72
CA ASP A 100 -7.57 -6.23 3.22
C ASP A 100 -7.59 -7.30 2.11
N ARG A 101 -7.94 -6.92 0.89
CA ARG A 101 -7.87 -7.80 -0.28
C ARG A 101 -6.43 -8.26 -0.52
N LEU A 102 -5.47 -7.34 -0.48
CA LEU A 102 -4.06 -7.67 -0.67
C LEU A 102 -3.59 -8.68 0.37
N ILE A 103 -3.94 -8.46 1.64
CA ILE A 103 -3.59 -9.39 2.71
C ILE A 103 -4.19 -10.78 2.45
N ARG A 104 -5.45 -10.84 2.01
CA ARG A 104 -6.09 -12.12 1.68
C ARG A 104 -5.35 -12.85 0.56
N GLU A 105 -4.95 -12.16 -0.50
CA GLU A 105 -4.22 -12.76 -1.60
C GLU A 105 -2.83 -13.25 -1.15
N LEU A 106 -2.16 -12.48 -0.32
CA LEU A 106 -0.88 -12.89 0.26
C LEU A 106 -1.03 -14.14 1.13
N ASN A 107 -2.10 -14.24 1.89
CA ASN A 107 -2.38 -15.40 2.73
C ASN A 107 -2.70 -16.65 1.90
N ARG A 108 -3.41 -16.50 0.80
CA ARG A 108 -3.68 -17.60 -0.12
C ARG A 108 -2.41 -18.19 -0.72
N ALA A 109 -1.48 -17.32 -1.11
CA ALA A 109 -0.22 -17.74 -1.70
C ALA A 109 0.65 -18.53 -0.72
N ARG A 110 0.46 -18.33 0.58
CA ARG A 110 1.17 -19.04 1.63
C ARG A 110 0.72 -20.50 1.77
N GLY A 111 -0.52 -20.69 1.45
CA GLY A 111 -1.20 -21.87 1.78
C GLY A 111 -1.32 -22.94 0.99
#